data_39b9141ac33a626e1572cc490c97a3a6
#
_entry.id   39b9141ac33a626e1572cc490c97a3a6
#
_cell.length_a   1.000
_cell.length_b   1.000
_cell.length_c   1.000
_cell.angle_alpha   90.00
_cell.angle_beta   90.00
_cell.angle_gamma   90.00
#
_symmetry.space_group_name_H-M   'P 1'
#
loop_
_entity.id
_entity.type
_entity.pdbx_description
1 polymer ?
#
loop_
_entity_poly.entity_id
_entity_poly.type
_entity_poly.pdbx_seq_one_letter_code
_entity_poly.pdbx_strand_id
1 'polypeptide(L)' 'LTGDWNRAHEFVQQDKNDPIACWIHAVLHKIEGDASNSRYWYSQTPHSYGEFADARQELAAIKQELKTRP' A
#
# COMPACT_ATOMS: atom_id res chain seq x y z
N LEU A 1 -12.45 -10.54 5.30
CA LEU A 1 -11.18 -9.86 5.05
C LEU A 1 -10.51 -10.29 3.76
N THR A 2 -10.71 -11.56 3.36
CA THR A 2 -10.13 -12.03 2.10
C THR A 2 -10.72 -11.29 0.90
N GLY A 3 -12.00 -10.93 0.96
CA GLY A 3 -12.62 -10.15 -0.10
C GLY A 3 -12.02 -8.76 -0.23
N ASP A 4 -11.75 -8.11 0.91
CA ASP A 4 -11.13 -6.80 0.90
C ASP A 4 -9.69 -6.86 0.40
N TRP A 5 -8.97 -7.93 0.76
CA TRP A 5 -7.61 -8.15 0.28
C TRP A 5 -7.57 -8.26 -1.24
N ASN A 6 -8.46 -9.08 -1.81
CA ASN A 6 -8.52 -9.29 -3.25
C ASN A 6 -8.89 -7.99 -3.97
N ARG A 7 -9.81 -7.21 -3.42
CA ARG A 7 -10.19 -5.92 -4.01
C ARG A 7 -9.02 -4.95 -4.02
N ALA A 8 -8.25 -4.92 -2.92
CA ALA A 8 -7.09 -4.05 -2.85
C ALA A 8 -6.06 -4.43 -3.91
N HIS A 9 -5.80 -5.73 -4.09
CA HIS A 9 -4.89 -6.19 -5.12
C HIS A 9 -5.37 -5.82 -6.53
N GLU A 10 -6.65 -5.99 -6.81
CA GLU A 10 -7.21 -5.61 -8.11
C GLU A 10 -7.06 -4.12 -8.35
N PHE A 11 -7.32 -3.30 -7.33
CA PHE A 11 -7.20 -1.86 -7.45
C PHE A 11 -5.79 -1.44 -7.82
N VAL A 12 -4.78 -1.96 -7.11
CA VAL A 12 -3.40 -1.55 -7.36
C VAL A 12 -2.88 -2.04 -8.70
N GLN A 13 -3.43 -3.14 -9.22
CA GLN A 13 -3.01 -3.66 -10.52
C GLN A 13 -3.59 -2.87 -11.68
N GLN A 14 -4.66 -2.13 -11.46
CA GLN A 14 -5.28 -1.33 -12.51
C GLN A 14 -4.46 -0.09 -12.85
N ASP A 15 -3.75 0.47 -11.88
CA ASP A 15 -2.94 1.67 -12.11
C ASP A 15 -1.62 1.55 -11.36
N LYS A 16 -0.66 0.89 -11.98
CA LYS A 16 0.64 0.61 -11.37
C LYS A 16 1.53 1.85 -11.27
N ASN A 17 1.16 2.93 -11.97
CA ASN A 17 1.96 4.16 -11.94
C ASN A 17 1.48 5.15 -10.89
N ASP A 18 0.31 4.91 -10.29
CA ASP A 18 -0.22 5.80 -9.25
C ASP A 18 0.58 5.60 -7.96
N PRO A 19 1.17 6.67 -7.38
CA PRO A 19 1.95 6.54 -6.15
C PRO A 19 1.15 5.95 -4.99
N ILE A 20 -0.13 6.25 -4.88
CA ILE A 20 -0.96 5.67 -3.81
C ILE A 20 -1.18 4.18 -4.07
N ALA A 21 -1.39 3.78 -5.32
CA ALA A 21 -1.51 2.36 -5.66
C ALA A 21 -0.22 1.61 -5.32
N CYS A 22 0.93 2.21 -5.61
CA CYS A 22 2.22 1.62 -5.24
C CYS A 22 2.36 1.49 -3.73
N TRP A 23 1.91 2.50 -2.98
CA TRP A 23 1.96 2.47 -1.53
C TRP A 23 1.08 1.35 -0.98
N ILE A 24 -0.15 1.22 -1.49
CA ILE A 24 -1.04 0.12 -1.10
C ILE A 24 -0.39 -1.23 -1.39
N HIS A 25 0.21 -1.36 -2.56
CA HIS A 25 0.91 -2.59 -2.95
C HIS A 25 2.02 -2.92 -1.95
N ALA A 26 2.80 -1.91 -1.57
CA ALA A 26 3.87 -2.07 -0.60
C ALA A 26 3.34 -2.57 0.74
N VAL A 27 2.23 -1.99 1.22
CA VAL A 27 1.64 -2.39 2.49
C VAL A 27 1.09 -3.81 2.44
N LEU A 28 0.48 -4.20 1.33
CA LEU A 28 -0.03 -5.56 1.17
C LEU A 28 1.09 -6.58 1.28
N HIS A 29 2.22 -6.34 0.61
CA HIS A 29 3.38 -7.24 0.72
C HIS A 29 3.95 -7.24 2.14
N LYS A 30 3.94 -6.09 2.79
CA LYS A 30 4.41 -5.99 4.18
C LYS A 30 3.56 -6.86 5.10
N ILE A 31 2.24 -6.84 4.94
CA ILE A 31 1.33 -7.66 5.72
C ILE A 31 1.56 -9.14 5.44
N GLU A 32 1.86 -9.49 4.19
CA GLU A 32 2.16 -10.87 3.81
C GLU A 32 3.50 -11.37 4.37
N GLY A 33 4.32 -10.48 4.89
CA GLY A 33 5.64 -10.84 5.35
C GLY A 33 6.69 -10.89 4.24
N ASP A 34 6.38 -10.35 3.07
CA ASP A 34 7.28 -10.33 1.92
C ASP A 34 8.02 -8.99 1.90
N ALA A 35 9.04 -8.89 2.75
CA ALA A 35 9.75 -7.62 2.95
C ALA A 35 10.45 -7.13 1.68
N SER A 36 11.02 -8.03 0.88
CA SER A 36 11.74 -7.64 -0.33
C SER A 36 10.82 -6.96 -1.33
N ASN A 37 9.66 -7.57 -1.61
CA ASN A 37 8.69 -6.97 -2.52
C ASN A 37 8.08 -5.70 -1.94
N SER A 38 7.84 -5.70 -0.62
CA SER A 38 7.33 -4.51 0.03
C SER A 38 8.27 -3.32 -0.17
N ARG A 39 9.56 -3.51 0.08
CA ARG A 39 10.56 -2.46 -0.10
C ARG A 39 10.65 -1.99 -1.54
N TYR A 40 10.53 -2.92 -2.47
CA TYR A 40 10.54 -2.55 -3.89
C TYR A 40 9.42 -1.56 -4.20
N TRP A 41 8.20 -1.85 -3.73
CA TRP A 41 7.07 -0.97 -3.99
C TRP A 41 7.16 0.35 -3.23
N TYR A 42 7.73 0.33 -2.00
CA TYR A 42 7.99 1.59 -1.28
C TYR A 42 8.94 2.49 -2.06
N SER A 43 9.88 1.92 -2.80
CA SER A 43 10.82 2.73 -3.60
C SER A 43 10.11 3.55 -4.69
N GLN A 44 8.88 3.19 -5.03
CA GLN A 44 8.06 3.91 -6.00
C GLN A 44 7.17 4.97 -5.35
N THR A 45 7.35 5.21 -4.07
CA THR A 45 6.52 6.14 -3.28
C THR A 45 7.42 7.07 -2.47
N PRO A 46 6.88 8.18 -1.93
CA PRO A 46 7.64 9.00 -0.98
C PRO A 46 7.70 8.40 0.43
N HIS A 47 7.18 7.19 0.64
CA HIS A 47 7.17 6.53 1.93
C HIS A 47 8.22 5.45 2.00
N SER A 48 8.52 4.96 3.22
CA SER A 48 9.53 3.93 3.43
C SER A 48 8.97 2.78 4.23
N TYR A 49 9.63 1.62 4.09
CA TYR A 49 9.21 0.38 4.74
C TYR A 49 9.07 0.52 6.25
N GLY A 50 9.97 1.26 6.89
CA GLY A 50 9.98 1.41 8.34
C GLY A 50 9.22 2.63 8.87
N GLU A 51 8.54 3.38 8.01
CA GLU A 51 7.88 4.61 8.41
C GLU A 51 6.73 4.36 9.40
N PHE A 52 5.98 3.29 9.18
CA PHE A 52 4.86 2.90 10.05
C PHE A 52 5.17 1.54 10.65
N ALA A 53 5.13 1.45 11.97
CA ALA A 53 5.33 0.19 12.67
C ALA A 53 4.09 -0.71 12.58
N ASP A 54 2.90 -0.09 12.50
CA ASP A 54 1.62 -0.79 12.48
C ASP A 54 0.94 -0.60 11.12
N ALA A 55 0.73 -1.72 10.41
CA ALA A 55 0.10 -1.66 9.09
C ALA A 55 -1.32 -1.09 9.14
N ARG A 56 -2.03 -1.24 10.26
CA ARG A 56 -3.37 -0.66 10.38
C ARG A 56 -3.33 0.86 10.40
N GLN A 57 -2.32 1.44 11.06
CA GLN A 57 -2.13 2.89 11.05
C GLN A 57 -1.77 3.37 9.67
N GLU A 58 -0.96 2.60 8.96
CA GLU A 58 -0.56 2.93 7.61
C GLU A 58 -1.76 2.88 6.66
N LEU A 59 -2.59 1.85 6.78
CA LEU A 59 -3.80 1.76 5.95
C LEU A 59 -4.77 2.90 6.23
N ALA A 60 -4.86 3.34 7.48
CA ALA A 60 -5.68 4.51 7.83
C ALA A 60 -5.14 5.78 7.17
N ALA A 61 -3.82 5.93 7.13
CA ALA A 61 -3.20 7.07 6.46
C ALA A 61 -3.47 7.05 4.95
N ILE A 62 -3.40 5.87 4.34
CA ILE A 62 -3.72 5.70 2.92
C ILE A 62 -5.18 6.10 2.65
N LYS A 63 -6.07 5.61 3.49
CA LYS A 63 -7.51 5.91 3.35
C LYS A 63 -7.75 7.41 3.44
N GLN A 64 -7.08 8.09 4.37
CA GLN A 64 -7.20 9.53 4.51
C GLN A 64 -6.70 10.25 3.26
N GLU A 65 -5.60 9.81 2.70
CA GLU A 65 -5.05 10.40 1.48
C GLU A 65 -6.00 10.22 0.30
N LEU A 66 -6.61 9.06 0.18
CA LEU A 66 -7.58 8.81 -0.88
C LEU A 66 -8.79 9.74 -0.78
N LYS A 67 -9.21 10.07 0.44
CA LYS A 67 -10.33 10.98 0.65
C LYS A 67 -10.04 12.40 0.22
N THR A 68 -8.77 12.80 0.24
CA THR A 68 -8.38 14.18 -0.08
C THR A 68 -7.97 14.33 -1.55
N ARG A 69 -7.96 13.26 -2.31
CA ARG A 69 -7.65 13.33 -3.74
C ARG A 69 -8.77 14.04 -4.50
N PRO A 70 -8.40 14.90 -5.46
CA PRO A 70 -9.39 15.52 -6.34
C PRO A 70 -10.05 14.51 -7.25
#